data_bcb3d9e453c4141841b472f70a3c6077
#
_entry.id   bcb3d9e453c4141841b472f70a3c6077
#
_cell.length_a   1.000
_cell.length_b   1.000
_cell.length_c   1.000
_cell.angle_alpha   90.00
_cell.angle_beta   90.00
_cell.angle_gamma   90.00
#
_symmetry.space_group_name_H-M   'P 1'
#
loop_
_entity.id
_entity.type
_entity.pdbx_description
1 polymer ?
#
loop_
_entity_poly.entity_id
_entity_poly.type
_entity_poly.pdbx_seq_one_letter_code
_entity_poly.pdbx_strand_id
1 'polypeptide(L)'
;MKVLTEPTPTAPKFMIYSLPGIGKSTLASKMEDSIILDIEGGANFLKTARTEQITKLETFYADLVELWKTDKPVYKTIVIDTADWLVRLIIEEVAGIDKNHLDETLNRSNGGYGNGKQVLENHVRTKLLPMLIAMNKKGYSICLLAHAEKKDMLDSDGTTIEQITPKIDPTTLNAFIEWCDAIYYLKKDANGNRILQVESDDVALAKNRVGLTGEINLSETDINDIINDKIKEE
;
A
#
# COMPACT_ATOMS: atom_id res chain seq x y z
N MET A 1 -9.93 -33.97 -1.45
CA MET A 1 -9.25 -32.78 -0.85
C MET A 1 -7.80 -32.82 -1.37
N LYS A 2 -7.30 -31.69 -1.98
CA LYS A 2 -5.90 -31.59 -2.39
C LYS A 2 -5.12 -30.98 -1.21
N VAL A 3 -4.18 -31.70 -0.65
CA VAL A 3 -3.29 -31.21 0.43
C VAL A 3 -1.98 -30.74 -0.21
N LEU A 4 -1.55 -29.51 0.09
CA LEU A 4 -0.25 -28.97 -0.31
C LEU A 4 0.66 -28.98 0.93
N THR A 5 1.85 -29.53 0.78
CA THR A 5 2.88 -29.60 1.83
C THR A 5 4.01 -28.60 1.61
N GLU A 6 4.10 -28.06 0.41
CA GLU A 6 5.13 -27.08 0.02
C GLU A 6 4.52 -25.70 -0.17
N PRO A 7 5.29 -24.61 0.10
CA PRO A 7 4.86 -23.26 -0.22
C PRO A 7 4.52 -23.14 -1.72
N THR A 8 3.45 -22.43 -2.01
CA THR A 8 3.11 -22.10 -3.40
C THR A 8 3.60 -20.68 -3.65
N PRO A 9 4.61 -20.47 -4.51
CA PRO A 9 5.07 -19.12 -4.84
C PRO A 9 3.94 -18.30 -5.42
N THR A 10 3.69 -17.15 -4.83
CA THR A 10 2.73 -16.13 -5.32
C THR A 10 3.46 -14.80 -5.48
N ALA A 11 3.02 -13.99 -6.45
CA ALA A 11 3.54 -12.64 -6.56
C ALA A 11 3.25 -11.86 -5.25
N PRO A 12 4.22 -11.11 -4.71
CA PRO A 12 4.07 -10.45 -3.42
C PRO A 12 3.06 -9.29 -3.44
N LYS A 13 2.39 -9.09 -2.31
CA LYS A 13 1.49 -7.98 -2.03
C LYS A 13 2.01 -7.26 -0.80
N PHE A 14 2.45 -6.03 -0.97
CA PHE A 14 3.10 -5.32 0.12
C PHE A 14 2.77 -3.82 0.11
N MET A 15 2.98 -3.19 1.26
CA MET A 15 2.85 -1.75 1.44
C MET A 15 4.18 -1.17 1.90
N ILE A 16 4.54 -0.02 1.33
CA ILE A 16 5.65 0.80 1.82
C ILE A 16 5.10 2.17 2.18
N TYR A 17 5.29 2.58 3.44
CA TYR A 17 4.83 3.88 3.88
C TYR A 17 5.96 4.69 4.51
N SER A 18 5.89 6.01 4.40
CA SER A 18 6.90 6.92 4.97
C SER A 18 6.36 8.32 5.13
N LEU A 19 7.08 9.14 5.88
CA LEU A 19 6.90 10.59 5.85
C LEU A 19 7.15 11.14 4.44
N PRO A 20 6.57 12.32 4.10
CA PRO A 20 6.81 12.99 2.83
C PRO A 20 8.32 13.22 2.58
N GLY A 21 8.75 13.14 1.31
CA GLY A 21 10.13 13.46 0.92
C GLY A 21 11.18 12.39 1.21
N ILE A 22 10.85 11.26 1.80
CA ILE A 22 11.80 10.14 2.03
C ILE A 22 12.17 9.42 0.73
N GLY A 23 11.29 9.44 -0.28
CA GLY A 23 11.56 8.89 -1.61
C GLY A 23 10.87 7.56 -1.89
N LYS A 24 9.63 7.37 -1.44
CA LYS A 24 8.77 6.22 -1.75
C LYS A 24 8.67 5.96 -3.25
N SER A 25 8.19 6.96 -4.00
CA SER A 25 7.99 6.84 -5.45
C SER A 25 9.31 6.59 -6.21
N THR A 26 10.42 7.20 -5.74
CA THR A 26 11.76 6.92 -6.27
C THR A 26 12.19 5.47 -5.98
N LEU A 27 11.85 4.92 -4.82
CA LEU A 27 12.13 3.51 -4.51
C LEU A 27 11.28 2.60 -5.39
N ALA A 28 10.00 2.89 -5.54
CA ALA A 28 9.09 2.13 -6.38
C ALA A 28 9.50 2.14 -7.87
N SER A 29 10.06 3.25 -8.37
CA SER A 29 10.56 3.34 -9.75
C SER A 29 11.78 2.45 -10.04
N LYS A 30 12.42 1.89 -9.02
CA LYS A 30 13.53 0.93 -9.14
C LYS A 30 13.05 -0.53 -9.12
N MET A 31 11.79 -0.78 -8.82
CA MET A 31 11.24 -2.13 -8.84
C MET A 31 11.20 -2.65 -10.27
N GLU A 32 11.54 -3.92 -10.45
CA GLU A 32 11.65 -4.57 -11.76
C GLU A 32 10.33 -4.47 -12.53
N ASP A 33 10.39 -3.96 -13.77
CA ASP A 33 9.24 -3.84 -14.68
C ASP A 33 8.02 -3.23 -13.99
N SER A 34 8.22 -2.16 -13.19
CA SER A 34 7.11 -1.51 -12.47
C SER A 34 6.34 -0.53 -13.37
N ILE A 35 5.02 -0.47 -13.14
CA ILE A 35 4.15 0.61 -13.60
C ILE A 35 3.54 1.32 -12.40
N ILE A 36 3.63 2.66 -12.36
CA ILE A 36 3.05 3.50 -11.30
C ILE A 36 1.68 3.98 -11.75
N LEU A 37 0.64 3.62 -11.01
CA LEU A 37 -0.68 4.25 -11.09
C LEU A 37 -0.62 5.52 -10.22
N ASP A 38 -0.41 6.68 -10.88
CA ASP A 38 -0.14 7.96 -10.21
C ASP A 38 -1.44 8.64 -9.81
N ILE A 39 -1.87 8.48 -8.57
CA ILE A 39 -3.09 9.11 -8.02
C ILE A 39 -2.76 10.44 -7.35
N GLU A 40 -1.60 10.53 -6.70
CA GLU A 40 -1.15 11.75 -6.03
C GLU A 40 -0.71 12.85 -7.00
N GLY A 41 -0.21 12.48 -8.19
CA GLY A 41 0.36 13.40 -9.18
C GLY A 41 1.85 13.72 -8.93
N GLY A 42 2.52 12.92 -8.12
CA GLY A 42 3.92 13.10 -7.72
C GLY A 42 4.95 12.40 -8.61
N ALA A 43 4.53 11.51 -9.50
CA ALA A 43 5.45 10.68 -10.29
C ALA A 43 6.01 11.35 -11.57
N ASN A 44 5.62 12.58 -11.87
CA ASN A 44 5.99 13.28 -13.12
C ASN A 44 7.49 13.47 -13.34
N PHE A 45 8.28 13.49 -12.27
CA PHE A 45 9.74 13.65 -12.32
C PHE A 45 10.51 12.34 -12.39
N LEU A 46 9.80 11.19 -12.37
CA LEU A 46 10.41 9.89 -12.40
C LEU A 46 10.55 9.36 -13.83
N LYS A 47 11.70 8.79 -14.13
CA LYS A 47 11.95 8.11 -15.41
C LYS A 47 11.53 6.64 -15.32
N THR A 48 10.22 6.40 -15.29
CA THR A 48 9.61 5.06 -15.16
C THR A 48 8.27 5.03 -15.90
N ALA A 49 7.75 3.83 -16.16
CA ALA A 49 6.40 3.67 -16.67
C ALA A 49 5.39 4.14 -15.62
N ARG A 50 4.47 5.02 -16.00
CA ARG A 50 3.42 5.54 -15.16
C ARG A 50 2.20 5.95 -15.96
N THR A 51 1.06 6.04 -15.31
CA THR A 51 -0.14 6.66 -15.88
C THR A 51 -0.03 8.20 -15.87
N GLU A 52 -0.89 8.88 -16.58
CA GLU A 52 -1.26 10.25 -16.25
C GLU A 52 -1.86 10.29 -14.84
N GLN A 53 -1.96 11.48 -14.23
CA GLN A 53 -2.54 11.59 -12.90
C GLN A 53 -3.99 11.09 -12.90
N ILE A 54 -4.27 10.10 -12.08
CA ILE A 54 -5.59 9.52 -11.90
C ILE A 54 -6.37 10.35 -10.88
N THR A 55 -7.37 11.08 -11.37
CA THR A 55 -8.20 11.96 -10.53
C THR A 55 -9.62 11.45 -10.30
N LYS A 56 -9.97 10.29 -10.93
CA LYS A 56 -11.28 9.65 -10.80
C LYS A 56 -11.13 8.16 -10.53
N LEU A 57 -11.98 7.64 -9.68
CA LEU A 57 -11.99 6.22 -9.33
C LEU A 57 -12.31 5.32 -10.54
N GLU A 58 -13.17 5.80 -11.45
CA GLU A 58 -13.49 5.10 -12.70
C GLU A 58 -12.24 4.88 -13.56
N THR A 59 -11.39 5.92 -13.71
CA THR A 59 -10.12 5.83 -14.46
C THR A 59 -9.20 4.80 -13.82
N PHE A 60 -9.06 4.81 -12.49
CA PHE A 60 -8.25 3.83 -11.77
C PHE A 60 -8.68 2.38 -12.07
N TYR A 61 -9.97 2.10 -12.04
CA TYR A 61 -10.47 0.77 -12.37
C TYR A 61 -10.33 0.42 -13.85
N ALA A 62 -10.48 1.40 -14.75
CA ALA A 62 -10.28 1.21 -16.18
C ALA A 62 -8.83 0.82 -16.49
N ASP A 63 -7.85 1.50 -15.89
CA ASP A 63 -6.42 1.19 -16.05
C ASP A 63 -6.08 -0.22 -15.53
N LEU A 64 -6.63 -0.62 -14.38
CA LEU A 64 -6.47 -1.98 -13.87
C LEU A 64 -7.08 -3.02 -14.81
N VAL A 65 -8.25 -2.74 -15.40
CA VAL A 65 -8.89 -3.63 -16.37
C VAL A 65 -8.07 -3.74 -17.66
N GLU A 66 -7.46 -2.64 -18.11
CA GLU A 66 -6.57 -2.66 -19.27
C GLU A 66 -5.35 -3.53 -19.02
N LEU A 67 -4.67 -3.35 -17.88
CA LEU A 67 -3.56 -4.21 -17.47
C LEU A 67 -3.99 -5.68 -17.35
N TRP A 68 -5.20 -5.93 -16.82
CA TRP A 68 -5.71 -7.29 -16.68
C TRP A 68 -5.99 -7.97 -18.04
N LYS A 69 -6.45 -7.22 -19.05
CA LYS A 69 -6.75 -7.75 -20.38
C LYS A 69 -5.50 -8.05 -21.20
N THR A 70 -4.34 -7.52 -20.83
CA THR A 70 -3.09 -7.71 -21.57
C THR A 70 -2.61 -9.16 -21.44
N ASP A 71 -2.55 -9.90 -22.55
CA ASP A 71 -2.19 -11.34 -22.55
C ASP A 71 -0.72 -11.59 -22.20
N LYS A 72 0.16 -10.66 -22.59
CA LYS A 72 1.60 -10.71 -22.28
C LYS A 72 1.98 -9.46 -21.48
N PRO A 73 1.88 -9.49 -20.16
CA PRO A 73 2.19 -8.32 -19.35
C PRO A 73 3.67 -7.91 -19.51
N VAL A 74 3.87 -6.65 -19.89
CA VAL A 74 5.20 -6.01 -19.94
C VAL A 74 5.69 -5.67 -18.53
N TYR A 75 4.74 -5.44 -17.63
CA TYR A 75 5.02 -5.07 -16.25
C TYR A 75 4.90 -6.27 -15.31
N LYS A 76 5.76 -6.31 -14.29
CA LYS A 76 5.71 -7.31 -13.22
C LYS A 76 5.13 -6.75 -11.93
N THR A 77 5.32 -5.46 -11.68
CA THR A 77 4.89 -4.79 -10.44
C THR A 77 3.94 -3.65 -10.75
N ILE A 78 2.75 -3.68 -10.16
CA ILE A 78 1.81 -2.57 -10.14
C ILE A 78 2.02 -1.79 -8.85
N VAL A 79 2.37 -0.52 -8.97
CA VAL A 79 2.55 0.40 -7.84
C VAL A 79 1.36 1.35 -7.79
N ILE A 80 0.73 1.48 -6.63
CA ILE A 80 -0.35 2.45 -6.37
C ILE A 80 0.25 3.60 -5.56
N ASP A 81 0.39 4.76 -6.17
CA ASP A 81 1.03 5.95 -5.59
C ASP A 81 0.00 7.11 -5.45
N THR A 82 -0.68 7.27 -4.30
CA THR A 82 -0.57 6.49 -3.05
C THR A 82 -1.91 5.92 -2.64
N ALA A 83 -1.90 4.90 -1.78
CA ALA A 83 -3.10 4.23 -1.29
C ALA A 83 -4.00 5.15 -0.46
N ASP A 84 -3.43 6.09 0.30
CA ASP A 84 -4.19 7.08 1.05
C ASP A 84 -4.95 8.05 0.11
N TRP A 85 -4.37 8.43 -1.03
CA TRP A 85 -5.07 9.18 -2.07
C TRP A 85 -6.14 8.34 -2.77
N LEU A 86 -5.87 7.07 -3.04
CA LEU A 86 -6.90 6.16 -3.58
C LEU A 86 -8.11 6.06 -2.64
N VAL A 87 -7.86 5.88 -1.34
CA VAL A 87 -8.94 5.84 -0.33
C VAL A 87 -9.73 7.15 -0.32
N ARG A 88 -9.08 8.31 -0.49
CA ARG A 88 -9.78 9.59 -0.63
C ARG A 88 -10.68 9.64 -1.86
N LEU A 89 -10.22 9.15 -3.03
CA LEU A 89 -11.08 9.05 -4.21
C LEU A 89 -12.29 8.15 -3.95
N ILE A 90 -12.12 7.03 -3.27
CA ILE A 90 -13.23 6.15 -2.89
C ILE A 90 -14.22 6.89 -1.97
N ILE A 91 -13.72 7.62 -0.97
CA ILE A 91 -14.56 8.41 -0.07
C ILE A 91 -15.35 9.46 -0.85
N GLU A 92 -14.68 10.21 -1.73
CA GLU A 92 -15.33 11.27 -2.51
C GLU A 92 -16.41 10.73 -3.44
N GLU A 93 -16.14 9.67 -4.19
CA GLU A 93 -17.06 9.19 -5.23
C GLU A 93 -18.11 8.21 -4.70
N VAL A 94 -17.78 7.38 -3.71
CA VAL A 94 -18.66 6.33 -3.20
C VAL A 94 -19.52 6.81 -2.05
N ALA A 95 -18.95 7.62 -1.16
CA ALA A 95 -19.68 8.19 -0.04
C ALA A 95 -20.33 9.55 -0.38
N GLY A 96 -20.06 10.11 -1.58
CA GLY A 96 -20.63 11.38 -2.05
C GLY A 96 -20.22 12.58 -1.19
N ILE A 97 -18.97 12.65 -0.78
CA ILE A 97 -18.48 13.54 0.28
C ILE A 97 -17.72 14.74 -0.27
N ASP A 98 -18.01 15.93 0.29
CA ASP A 98 -17.26 17.16 -0.01
C ASP A 98 -15.79 17.03 0.44
N LYS A 99 -14.86 17.34 -0.48
CA LYS A 99 -13.41 17.29 -0.30
C LYS A 99 -12.86 18.05 0.92
N ASN A 100 -13.59 19.06 1.39
CA ASN A 100 -13.15 19.92 2.48
C ASN A 100 -13.53 19.41 3.88
N HIS A 101 -14.38 18.39 3.99
CA HIS A 101 -14.97 17.93 5.26
C HIS A 101 -15.02 16.40 5.37
N LEU A 102 -13.96 15.70 4.88
CA LEU A 102 -13.96 14.24 4.76
C LEU A 102 -14.27 13.49 6.06
N ASP A 103 -13.63 13.84 7.17
CA ASP A 103 -13.82 13.10 8.44
C ASP A 103 -15.20 13.33 9.05
N GLU A 104 -15.68 14.58 9.00
CA GLU A 104 -17.01 14.93 9.51
C GLU A 104 -18.12 14.31 8.67
N THR A 105 -17.90 14.18 7.37
CA THR A 105 -18.87 13.70 6.40
C THR A 105 -18.98 12.18 6.38
N LEU A 106 -17.89 11.42 6.57
CA LEU A 106 -17.95 9.94 6.70
C LEU A 106 -18.88 9.49 7.83
N ASN A 107 -18.90 10.22 8.94
CA ASN A 107 -19.80 9.90 10.05
C ASN A 107 -21.26 10.28 9.77
N ARG A 108 -21.51 11.27 8.91
CA ARG A 108 -22.85 11.82 8.60
C ARG A 108 -23.40 11.33 7.28
N SER A 109 -22.58 10.86 6.36
CA SER A 109 -22.99 10.36 5.05
C SER A 109 -23.82 9.08 5.16
N ASN A 110 -24.58 8.81 4.11
CA ASN A 110 -25.41 7.59 4.00
C ASN A 110 -26.38 7.37 5.17
N GLY A 111 -26.98 8.45 5.67
CA GLY A 111 -27.94 8.40 6.76
C GLY A 111 -27.35 8.57 8.16
N GLY A 112 -26.07 8.86 8.28
CA GLY A 112 -25.38 9.11 9.55
C GLY A 112 -24.97 7.84 10.32
N TYR A 113 -24.70 7.98 11.61
CA TYR A 113 -24.34 6.88 12.52
C TYR A 113 -23.13 6.04 12.08
N GLY A 114 -22.20 6.63 11.30
CA GLY A 114 -21.02 5.92 10.81
C GLY A 114 -21.25 5.06 9.57
N ASN A 115 -22.43 5.10 8.96
CA ASN A 115 -22.74 4.33 7.74
C ASN A 115 -21.76 4.61 6.60
N GLY A 116 -21.24 5.84 6.48
CA GLY A 116 -20.22 6.16 5.47
C GLY A 116 -18.93 5.34 5.62
N LYS A 117 -18.53 5.01 6.85
CA LYS A 117 -17.39 4.11 7.09
C LYS A 117 -17.68 2.68 6.64
N GLN A 118 -18.90 2.19 6.87
CA GLN A 118 -19.31 0.86 6.39
C GLN A 118 -19.36 0.81 4.86
N VAL A 119 -19.84 1.88 4.21
CA VAL A 119 -19.84 1.99 2.74
C VAL A 119 -18.42 1.97 2.19
N LEU A 120 -17.49 2.71 2.79
CA LEU A 120 -16.08 2.70 2.44
C LEU A 120 -15.48 1.30 2.60
N GLU A 121 -15.63 0.69 3.77
CA GLU A 121 -15.13 -0.65 4.04
C GLU A 121 -15.69 -1.68 3.06
N ASN A 122 -17.00 -1.65 2.84
CA ASN A 122 -17.66 -2.54 1.89
C ASN A 122 -17.08 -2.38 0.49
N HIS A 123 -16.86 -1.15 0.01
CA HIS A 123 -16.26 -0.91 -1.31
C HIS A 123 -14.85 -1.48 -1.38
N VAL A 124 -14.02 -1.24 -0.37
CA VAL A 124 -12.65 -1.77 -0.32
C VAL A 124 -12.65 -3.30 -0.33
N ARG A 125 -13.46 -3.94 0.51
CA ARG A 125 -13.49 -5.41 0.64
C ARG A 125 -14.17 -6.11 -0.55
N THR A 126 -15.16 -5.49 -1.20
CA THR A 126 -15.96 -6.15 -2.24
C THR A 126 -15.60 -5.74 -3.66
N LYS A 127 -14.89 -4.63 -3.86
CA LYS A 127 -14.48 -4.16 -5.19
C LYS A 127 -12.97 -4.01 -5.32
N LEU A 128 -12.33 -3.19 -4.47
CA LEU A 128 -10.91 -2.90 -4.61
C LEU A 128 -10.05 -4.15 -4.39
N LEU A 129 -10.14 -4.78 -3.23
CA LEU A 129 -9.32 -5.95 -2.90
C LEU A 129 -9.56 -7.14 -3.85
N PRO A 130 -10.80 -7.50 -4.25
CA PRO A 130 -11.01 -8.53 -5.26
C PRO A 130 -10.35 -8.24 -6.60
N MET A 131 -10.35 -6.97 -7.05
CA MET A 131 -9.64 -6.57 -8.27
C MET A 131 -8.13 -6.75 -8.12
N LEU A 132 -7.54 -6.26 -7.03
CA LEU A 132 -6.11 -6.44 -6.75
C LEU A 132 -5.73 -7.92 -6.58
N ILE A 133 -6.61 -8.75 -6.01
CA ILE A 133 -6.45 -10.20 -5.94
C ILE A 133 -6.44 -10.83 -7.34
N ALA A 134 -7.33 -10.38 -8.23
CA ALA A 134 -7.36 -10.85 -9.62
C ALA A 134 -6.06 -10.50 -10.36
N MET A 135 -5.53 -9.27 -10.17
CA MET A 135 -4.24 -8.86 -10.72
C MET A 135 -3.10 -9.72 -10.17
N ASN A 136 -3.08 -9.94 -8.86
CA ASN A 136 -2.06 -10.77 -8.21
C ASN A 136 -2.11 -12.23 -8.69
N LYS A 137 -3.29 -12.82 -8.84
CA LYS A 137 -3.46 -14.17 -9.41
C LYS A 137 -2.99 -14.25 -10.88
N LYS A 138 -3.00 -13.16 -11.61
CA LYS A 138 -2.44 -13.06 -12.96
C LYS A 138 -0.92 -12.97 -12.96
N GLY A 139 -0.29 -12.81 -11.79
CA GLY A 139 1.16 -12.80 -11.62
C GLY A 139 1.77 -11.43 -11.33
N TYR A 140 0.95 -10.38 -11.18
CA TYR A 140 1.46 -9.06 -10.80
C TYR A 140 1.79 -9.00 -9.30
N SER A 141 2.97 -8.53 -8.97
CA SER A 141 3.27 -8.00 -7.64
C SER A 141 2.51 -6.70 -7.42
N ILE A 142 1.97 -6.48 -6.23
CA ILE A 142 1.20 -5.28 -5.91
C ILE A 142 1.91 -4.52 -4.79
N CYS A 143 2.34 -3.30 -5.09
CA CYS A 143 2.94 -2.38 -4.14
C CYS A 143 1.97 -1.23 -3.83
N LEU A 144 1.57 -1.08 -2.58
CA LEU A 144 0.84 0.08 -2.09
C LEU A 144 1.84 1.06 -1.47
N LEU A 145 1.96 2.27 -2.00
CA LEU A 145 2.66 3.35 -1.32
C LEU A 145 1.68 4.13 -0.46
N ALA A 146 2.09 4.57 0.74
CA ALA A 146 1.25 5.38 1.60
C ALA A 146 2.07 6.44 2.35
N HIS A 147 1.42 7.55 2.73
CA HIS A 147 2.01 8.49 3.67
C HIS A 147 1.97 7.93 5.08
N ALA A 148 2.92 8.38 5.91
CA ALA A 148 2.93 8.08 7.33
C ALA A 148 2.22 9.18 8.12
N GLU A 149 1.57 8.79 9.22
CA GLU A 149 1.10 9.68 10.28
C GLU A 149 1.50 9.13 11.63
N LYS A 150 1.50 10.00 12.64
CA LYS A 150 1.67 9.62 14.04
C LYS A 150 0.31 9.43 14.68
N LYS A 151 0.14 8.37 15.42
CA LYS A 151 -1.08 8.04 16.15
C LYS A 151 -0.77 7.66 17.58
N ASP A 152 -1.60 8.15 18.50
CA ASP A 152 -1.62 7.66 19.88
C ASP A 152 -2.29 6.27 19.89
N MET A 153 -1.59 5.30 20.44
CA MET A 153 -2.07 3.93 20.62
C MET A 153 -1.86 3.53 22.08
N LEU A 154 -2.65 2.56 22.56
CA LEU A 154 -2.40 1.92 23.85
C LEU A 154 -1.49 0.71 23.62
N ASP A 155 -0.41 0.65 24.37
CA ASP A 155 0.45 -0.54 24.43
C ASP A 155 -0.20 -1.68 25.25
N SER A 156 0.51 -2.79 25.40
CA SER A 156 0.04 -3.95 26.15
C SER A 156 -0.25 -3.66 27.63
N ASP A 157 0.38 -2.63 28.20
CA ASP A 157 0.28 -2.25 29.59
C ASP A 157 -0.76 -1.13 29.81
N GLY A 158 -1.41 -0.68 28.72
CA GLY A 158 -2.39 0.41 28.74
C GLY A 158 -1.77 1.81 28.78
N THR A 159 -0.46 1.92 28.54
CA THR A 159 0.23 3.20 28.40
C THR A 159 0.01 3.75 26.98
N THR A 160 -0.25 5.04 26.89
CA THR A 160 -0.35 5.69 25.56
C THR A 160 1.04 5.85 24.97
N ILE A 161 1.26 5.26 23.80
CA ILE A 161 2.46 5.42 22.98
C ILE A 161 2.11 6.10 21.65
N GLU A 162 3.01 6.92 21.14
CA GLU A 162 2.89 7.49 19.80
C GLU A 162 3.54 6.54 18.79
N GLN A 163 2.73 5.94 17.92
CA GLN A 163 3.23 5.05 16.88
C GLN A 163 3.05 5.67 15.49
N ILE A 164 4.01 5.44 14.60
CA ILE A 164 3.97 5.83 13.19
C ILE A 164 3.22 4.74 12.42
N THR A 165 2.15 5.14 11.72
CA THR A 165 1.30 4.22 10.94
C THR A 165 1.04 4.77 9.54
N PRO A 166 0.60 3.95 8.57
CA PRO A 166 0.06 4.45 7.31
C PRO A 166 -1.11 5.40 7.53
N LYS A 167 -1.13 6.55 6.85
CA LYS A 167 -2.17 7.58 6.94
C LYS A 167 -3.42 7.17 6.15
N ILE A 168 -4.10 6.15 6.62
CA ILE A 168 -5.29 5.56 6.00
C ILE A 168 -6.38 5.42 7.07
N ASP A 169 -7.65 5.58 6.69
CA ASP A 169 -8.76 5.32 7.61
C ASP A 169 -8.57 3.95 8.31
N PRO A 170 -8.74 3.87 9.63
CA PRO A 170 -8.39 2.66 10.40
C PRO A 170 -9.07 1.39 9.91
N THR A 171 -10.34 1.48 9.48
CA THR A 171 -11.08 0.31 8.99
C THR A 171 -10.50 -0.20 7.67
N THR A 172 -10.16 0.72 6.78
CA THR A 172 -9.51 0.41 5.50
C THR A 172 -8.07 -0.07 5.70
N LEU A 173 -7.33 0.55 6.62
CA LEU A 173 -5.98 0.13 6.98
C LEU A 173 -5.97 -1.32 7.47
N ASN A 174 -6.90 -1.70 8.34
CA ASN A 174 -7.01 -3.08 8.81
C ASN A 174 -7.24 -4.06 7.65
N ALA A 175 -8.09 -3.72 6.67
CA ALA A 175 -8.29 -4.54 5.48
C ALA A 175 -7.00 -4.71 4.66
N PHE A 176 -6.19 -3.66 4.52
CA PHE A 176 -4.88 -3.75 3.86
C PHE A 176 -3.87 -4.55 4.68
N ILE A 177 -3.84 -4.37 6.02
CA ILE A 177 -2.97 -5.16 6.92
C ILE A 177 -3.27 -6.65 6.79
N GLU A 178 -4.54 -7.04 6.74
CA GLU A 178 -4.95 -8.42 6.55
C GLU A 178 -4.51 -8.97 5.20
N TRP A 179 -4.64 -8.17 4.14
CA TRP A 179 -4.42 -8.56 2.76
C TRP A 179 -2.94 -8.59 2.35
N CYS A 180 -2.14 -7.61 2.76
CA CYS A 180 -0.71 -7.54 2.44
C CYS A 180 0.08 -8.68 3.07
N ASP A 181 1.07 -9.20 2.36
CA ASP A 181 2.05 -10.16 2.90
C ASP A 181 3.08 -9.44 3.78
N ALA A 182 3.42 -8.19 3.44
CA ALA A 182 4.33 -7.36 4.19
C ALA A 182 3.90 -5.89 4.22
N ILE A 183 4.27 -5.18 5.29
CA ILE A 183 4.12 -3.73 5.46
C ILE A 183 5.43 -3.21 6.00
N TYR A 184 6.04 -2.26 5.30
CA TYR A 184 7.35 -1.74 5.60
C TYR A 184 7.31 -0.24 5.87
N TYR A 185 8.01 0.19 6.91
CA TYR A 185 8.24 1.60 7.18
C TYR A 185 9.56 2.05 6.58
N LEU A 186 9.50 2.98 5.63
CA LEU A 186 10.68 3.57 4.99
C LEU A 186 11.07 4.86 5.71
N LYS A 187 12.29 4.90 6.25
CA LYS A 187 12.87 6.04 6.95
C LYS A 187 14.28 6.36 6.45
N LYS A 188 14.89 7.41 6.99
CA LYS A 188 16.32 7.69 6.84
C LYS A 188 17.02 7.52 8.18
N ASP A 189 18.23 6.97 8.13
CA ASP A 189 19.14 6.94 9.28
C ASP A 189 19.84 8.30 9.49
N ALA A 190 20.68 8.40 10.50
CA ALA A 190 21.46 9.60 10.82
C ALA A 190 22.45 10.00 9.70
N ASN A 191 22.83 9.07 8.84
CA ASN A 191 23.74 9.28 7.71
C ASN A 191 22.97 9.64 6.41
N GLY A 192 21.64 9.64 6.45
CA GLY A 192 20.79 9.92 5.30
C GLY A 192 20.50 8.69 4.40
N ASN A 193 20.97 7.49 4.78
CA ASN A 193 20.64 6.26 4.06
C ASN A 193 19.18 5.90 4.24
N ARG A 194 18.56 5.33 3.20
CA ARG A 194 17.21 4.80 3.29
C ARG A 194 17.20 3.45 3.97
N ILE A 195 16.44 3.35 5.03
CA ILE A 195 16.26 2.15 5.84
C ILE A 195 14.82 1.67 5.71
N LEU A 196 14.65 0.39 5.44
CA LEU A 196 13.35 -0.27 5.42
C LEU A 196 13.20 -1.07 6.71
N GLN A 197 12.33 -0.61 7.60
CA GLN A 197 11.97 -1.35 8.81
C GLN A 197 10.92 -2.39 8.45
N VAL A 198 11.22 -3.66 8.73
CA VAL A 198 10.39 -4.81 8.28
C VAL A 198 9.66 -5.48 9.44
N GLU A 199 9.99 -5.15 10.68
CA GLU A 199 9.32 -5.62 11.89
C GLU A 199 8.69 -4.46 12.66
N SER A 200 7.51 -4.72 13.24
CA SER A 200 6.82 -3.76 14.10
C SER A 200 7.54 -3.60 15.43
N ASP A 201 7.59 -2.37 15.90
CA ASP A 201 8.06 -2.00 17.24
C ASP A 201 7.11 -0.95 17.85
N ASP A 202 7.51 -0.37 18.99
CA ASP A 202 6.74 0.68 19.66
C ASP A 202 6.72 2.00 18.85
N VAL A 203 7.62 2.15 17.88
CA VAL A 203 7.77 3.37 17.07
C VAL A 203 6.97 3.31 15.78
N ALA A 204 6.97 2.16 15.07
CA ALA A 204 6.35 2.06 13.76
C ALA A 204 5.67 0.71 13.53
N LEU A 205 4.51 0.77 12.86
CA LEU A 205 3.78 -0.41 12.41
C LEU A 205 4.55 -1.06 11.25
N ALA A 206 4.87 -2.34 11.37
CA ALA A 206 5.34 -3.14 10.25
C ALA A 206 4.68 -4.53 10.26
N LYS A 207 4.81 -5.27 9.19
CA LYS A 207 4.33 -6.65 9.07
C LYS A 207 5.20 -7.38 8.10
N ASN A 208 5.54 -8.60 8.43
CA ASN A 208 6.38 -9.42 7.58
C ASN A 208 5.98 -10.90 7.70
N ARG A 209 5.51 -11.48 6.59
CA ARG A 209 5.24 -12.91 6.45
C ARG A 209 6.34 -13.67 5.71
N VAL A 210 7.32 -12.93 5.18
CA VAL A 210 8.38 -13.49 4.34
C VAL A 210 9.68 -13.79 5.11
N GLY A 211 9.69 -13.57 6.43
CA GLY A 211 10.78 -13.97 7.32
C GLY A 211 12.00 -13.04 7.33
N LEU A 212 11.86 -11.80 6.84
CA LEU A 212 12.86 -10.75 7.01
C LEU A 212 12.86 -10.25 8.45
N THR A 213 13.98 -9.76 8.97
CA THR A 213 14.10 -9.27 10.34
C THR A 213 14.75 -7.89 10.42
N GLY A 214 14.36 -7.11 11.43
CA GLY A 214 14.98 -5.86 11.82
C GLY A 214 14.85 -4.72 10.80
N GLU A 215 15.98 -4.17 10.41
CA GLU A 215 16.09 -3.02 9.51
C GLU A 215 17.03 -3.34 8.34
N ILE A 216 16.61 -3.01 7.13
CA ILE A 216 17.37 -3.28 5.90
C ILE A 216 17.85 -1.95 5.30
N ASN A 217 19.16 -1.83 5.08
CA ASN A 217 19.76 -0.66 4.45
C ASN A 217 19.66 -0.77 2.92
N LEU A 218 18.88 0.12 2.31
CA LEU A 218 18.66 0.14 0.86
C LEU A 218 19.83 0.74 0.05
N SER A 219 20.93 1.16 0.69
CA SER A 219 22.18 1.45 -0.01
C SER A 219 23.04 0.20 -0.24
N GLU A 220 22.75 -0.89 0.48
CA GLU A 220 23.48 -2.16 0.45
C GLU A 220 22.65 -3.30 -0.16
N THR A 221 21.31 -3.16 -0.12
CA THR A 221 20.37 -4.19 -0.57
C THR A 221 19.43 -3.64 -1.63
N ASP A 222 19.29 -4.34 -2.76
CA ASP A 222 18.34 -3.98 -3.80
C ASP A 222 16.91 -4.29 -3.34
N ILE A 223 15.98 -3.36 -3.60
CA ILE A 223 14.55 -3.56 -3.30
C ILE A 223 13.98 -4.80 -4.00
N ASN A 224 14.51 -5.15 -5.17
CA ASN A 224 14.06 -6.32 -5.93
C ASN A 224 14.45 -7.62 -5.23
N ASP A 225 15.57 -7.66 -4.51
CA ASP A 225 15.97 -8.84 -3.73
C ASP A 225 15.07 -9.02 -2.51
N ILE A 226 14.65 -7.90 -1.88
CA ILE A 226 13.67 -7.91 -0.78
C ILE A 226 12.32 -8.42 -1.25
N ILE A 227 11.82 -7.92 -2.40
CA ILE A 227 10.51 -8.27 -2.94
C ILE A 227 10.48 -9.72 -3.43
N ASN A 228 11.56 -10.19 -4.06
CA ASN A 228 11.64 -11.52 -4.67
C ASN A 228 12.12 -12.61 -3.69
N ASP A 229 12.24 -12.29 -2.39
CA ASP A 229 12.64 -13.24 -1.34
C ASP A 229 14.03 -13.87 -1.55
N LYS A 230 14.94 -13.16 -2.25
CA LYS A 230 16.29 -13.65 -2.55
C LYS A 230 17.27 -13.53 -1.38
N ILE A 231 16.86 -12.89 -0.28
CA ILE A 231 17.72 -12.67 0.90
C ILE A 231 17.81 -13.91 1.80
N LYS A 232 16.99 -14.93 1.58
CA LYS A 232 16.93 -16.14 2.43
C LYS A 232 17.95 -17.22 2.10
N GLU A 233 18.81 -17.02 1.12
CA GLU A 233 19.76 -18.05 0.64
C GLU A 233 21.19 -17.88 1.15
N GLU A 234 21.46 -17.03 2.18
CA GLU A 234 22.77 -16.91 2.82
C GLU A 234 22.78 -17.47 4.25
#